data_d00c4d92aeac000e913b0e64a2fcbc0d
#
_entry.id   d00c4d92aeac000e913b0e64a2fcbc0d
#
_cell.length_a   1.000
_cell.length_b   1.000
_cell.length_c   1.000
_cell.angle_alpha   90.00
_cell.angle_beta   90.00
_cell.angle_gamma   90.00
#
_symmetry.space_group_name_H-M   'P 1'
#
loop_
_entity.id
_entity.type
_entity.pdbx_description
1 polymer ?
#
loop_
_entity_poly.entity_id
_entity_poly.type
_entity_poly.pdbx_seq_one_letter_code
_entity_poly.pdbx_strand_id
1 'polypeptide(L)'
;AKDDWTLRLEIACQGETLQKAARMLEANRPDLFLRPLAMRDGRTCYQVFMGHFRSKAAAEKVIPSLPAPFRAEGNRPRAFRVDEIPG
;
A
#
# COMPACT_ATOMS: atom_id res chain seq x y z
N ALA A 1 9.58 -14.58 2.05
CA ALA A 1 9.25 -15.89 1.53
C ALA A 1 8.74 -15.80 0.09
N LYS A 2 8.90 -16.88 -0.68
CA LYS A 2 8.51 -16.92 -2.10
C LYS A 2 7.03 -16.61 -2.34
N ASP A 3 6.20 -16.94 -1.38
CA ASP A 3 4.75 -16.82 -1.51
C ASP A 3 4.21 -15.63 -0.76
N ASP A 4 5.08 -14.67 -0.48
CA ASP A 4 4.71 -13.51 0.30
C ASP A 4 4.28 -12.39 -0.63
N TRP A 5 2.98 -12.14 -0.67
CA TRP A 5 2.37 -11.06 -1.44
C TRP A 5 1.80 -10.02 -0.49
N THR A 6 1.78 -8.78 -0.95
CA THR A 6 1.17 -7.68 -0.20
C THR A 6 0.34 -6.85 -1.17
N LEU A 7 -0.49 -5.98 -0.61
CA LEU A 7 -1.36 -5.12 -1.41
C LEU A 7 -0.93 -3.67 -1.24
N ARG A 8 -0.51 -3.02 -2.34
CA ARG A 8 -0.22 -1.60 -2.32
C ARG A 8 -1.53 -0.83 -2.43
N LEU A 9 -1.84 -0.07 -1.40
CA LEU A 9 -3.09 0.69 -1.33
C LEU A 9 -3.00 2.01 -2.09
N GLU A 10 -1.85 2.70 -1.96
CA GLU A 10 -1.65 3.99 -2.61
C GLU A 10 -0.19 4.41 -2.58
N ILE A 11 0.12 5.44 -3.33
CA ILE A 11 1.42 6.12 -3.25
C ILE A 11 1.16 7.52 -2.70
N ALA A 12 1.75 7.83 -1.55
CA ALA A 12 1.57 9.09 -0.86
C ALA A 12 2.77 10.00 -1.12
N CYS A 13 2.58 11.08 -1.85
CA CYS A 13 3.61 12.06 -2.16
C CYS A 13 3.41 13.38 -1.40
N GLN A 14 2.27 13.57 -0.78
CA GLN A 14 1.94 14.76 -0.02
C GLN A 14 1.86 14.43 1.47
N GLY A 15 2.27 15.38 2.30
CA GLY A 15 2.28 15.19 3.74
C GLY A 15 0.92 14.82 4.31
N GLU A 16 -0.14 15.41 3.81
CA GLU A 16 -1.51 15.11 4.26
C GLU A 16 -1.89 13.65 4.02
N THR A 17 -1.57 13.15 2.85
CA THR A 17 -1.85 11.75 2.49
C THR A 17 -1.05 10.81 3.39
N LEU A 18 0.20 11.15 3.66
CA LEU A 18 1.06 10.36 4.53
C LEU A 18 0.55 10.36 5.97
N GLN A 19 0.11 11.52 6.48
CA GLN A 19 -0.47 11.62 7.82
C GLN A 19 -1.74 10.80 7.95
N LYS A 20 -2.57 10.80 6.92
CA LYS A 20 -3.80 10.00 6.89
C LYS A 20 -3.49 8.50 6.95
N ALA A 21 -2.48 8.06 6.19
CA ALA A 21 -2.04 6.67 6.24
C ALA A 21 -1.50 6.31 7.62
N ALA A 22 -0.73 7.22 8.23
CA ALA A 22 -0.18 7.01 9.58
C ALA A 22 -1.29 6.87 10.62
N ARG A 23 -2.34 7.68 10.53
CA ARG A 23 -3.48 7.58 11.44
C ARG A 23 -4.20 6.25 11.30
N MET A 24 -4.32 5.75 10.09
CA MET A 24 -4.95 4.45 9.86
C MET A 24 -4.11 3.32 10.44
N LEU A 25 -2.79 3.44 10.36
CA LEU A 25 -1.87 2.50 11.00
C LEU A 25 -2.08 2.44 12.50
N GLU A 26 -2.19 3.61 13.13
CA GLU A 26 -2.36 3.70 14.58
C GLU A 26 -3.72 3.21 15.04
N ALA A 27 -4.74 3.47 14.23
CA ALA A 27 -6.11 3.23 14.65
C ALA A 27 -6.50 1.75 14.66
N ASN A 28 -6.35 1.04 13.55
CA ASN A 28 -6.89 -0.31 13.44
C ASN A 28 -6.21 -1.21 12.42
N ARG A 29 -5.06 -0.81 11.91
CA ARG A 29 -4.44 -1.58 10.81
C ARG A 29 -2.95 -1.82 11.09
N PRO A 30 -2.64 -2.70 12.06
CA PRO A 30 -1.24 -3.00 12.36
C PRO A 30 -0.51 -3.73 11.22
N ASP A 31 -1.25 -4.20 10.24
CA ASP A 31 -0.71 -4.85 9.06
C ASP A 31 -0.30 -3.89 7.95
N LEU A 32 -0.47 -2.57 8.16
CA LEU A 32 0.01 -1.57 7.21
C LEU A 32 1.50 -1.30 7.39
N PHE A 33 2.20 -1.08 6.29
CA PHE A 33 3.58 -0.64 6.33
C PHE A 33 3.89 0.27 5.15
N LEU A 34 4.97 1.05 5.28
CA LEU A 34 5.38 2.03 4.28
C LEU A 34 6.71 1.65 3.66
N ARG A 35 6.88 1.94 2.38
CA ARG A 35 8.15 1.79 1.67
C ARG A 35 8.43 3.05 0.86
N PRO A 36 9.63 3.63 0.95
CA PRO A 36 9.96 4.81 0.16
C PRO A 36 10.04 4.48 -1.32
N LEU A 37 9.73 5.47 -2.14
CA LEU A 37 9.83 5.35 -3.60
C LEU A 37 10.42 6.65 -4.14
N ALA A 38 11.62 6.57 -4.73
CA ALA A 38 12.26 7.71 -5.34
C ALA A 38 11.59 8.01 -6.68
N MET A 39 11.15 9.24 -6.84
CA MET A 39 10.50 9.69 -8.07
C MET A 39 11.54 10.31 -9.03
N ARG A 40 11.20 10.36 -10.31
CA ARG A 40 12.10 10.89 -11.34
C ARG A 40 12.50 12.34 -11.14
N ASP A 41 11.63 13.12 -10.49
CA ASP A 41 11.87 14.54 -10.21
C ASP A 41 12.69 14.78 -8.95
N GLY A 42 13.20 13.73 -8.33
CA GLY A 42 14.01 13.82 -7.12
C GLY A 42 13.23 13.78 -5.82
N ARG A 43 11.90 13.79 -5.87
CA ARG A 43 11.09 13.67 -4.65
C ARG A 43 11.07 12.24 -4.16
N THR A 44 10.87 12.09 -2.86
CA THR A 44 10.62 10.78 -2.25
C THR A 44 9.14 10.70 -1.87
N CYS A 45 8.46 9.74 -2.44
CA CYS A 45 7.09 9.42 -2.06
C CYS A 45 7.10 8.15 -1.23
N TYR A 46 5.95 7.75 -0.70
CA TYR A 46 5.85 6.54 0.11
C TYR A 46 4.74 5.66 -0.41
N GLN A 47 5.04 4.40 -0.55
CA GLN A 47 4.07 3.38 -0.93
C GLN A 47 3.44 2.85 0.34
N VAL A 48 2.12 2.79 0.39
CA VAL A 48 1.37 2.28 1.54
C VAL A 48 0.92 0.86 1.22
N PHE A 49 1.40 -0.11 1.99
CA PHE A 49 1.08 -1.52 1.81
C PHE A 49 0.27 -2.06 2.97
N MET A 50 -0.50 -3.10 2.68
CA MET A 50 -1.30 -3.78 3.68
C MET A 50 -1.18 -5.29 3.53
N GLY A 51 -0.90 -5.95 4.64
CA GLY A 51 -1.03 -7.40 4.79
C GLY A 51 0.03 -8.23 4.11
N HIS A 52 -0.07 -9.52 4.37
CA HIS A 52 0.74 -10.55 3.73
C HIS A 52 -0.19 -11.65 3.25
N PHE A 53 -0.06 -12.04 2.01
CA PHE A 53 -0.95 -13.01 1.37
C PHE A 53 -0.14 -14.11 0.70
N ARG A 54 -0.73 -15.27 0.57
CA ARG A 54 -0.06 -16.42 -0.06
C ARG A 54 0.02 -16.32 -1.57
N SER A 55 -0.87 -15.54 -2.18
CA SER A 55 -0.94 -15.42 -3.63
C SER A 55 -1.46 -14.06 -4.04
N LYS A 56 -1.25 -13.71 -5.30
CA LYS A 56 -1.80 -12.52 -5.90
C LYS A 56 -3.33 -12.51 -5.81
N ALA A 57 -3.96 -13.65 -6.08
CA ALA A 57 -5.42 -13.76 -6.03
C ALA A 57 -5.95 -13.51 -4.62
N ALA A 58 -5.27 -14.03 -3.60
CA ALA A 58 -5.65 -13.82 -2.21
C ALA A 58 -5.58 -12.34 -1.83
N ALA A 59 -4.52 -11.65 -2.27
CA ALA A 59 -4.39 -10.22 -2.04
C ALA A 59 -5.50 -9.43 -2.74
N GLU A 60 -5.78 -9.75 -3.99
CA GLU A 60 -6.79 -9.03 -4.78
C GLU A 60 -8.20 -9.21 -4.25
N LYS A 61 -8.48 -10.32 -3.58
CA LYS A 61 -9.79 -10.56 -2.96
C LYS A 61 -10.16 -9.54 -1.90
N VAL A 62 -9.17 -8.92 -1.30
CA VAL A 62 -9.38 -7.96 -0.21
C VAL A 62 -9.73 -6.56 -0.74
N ILE A 63 -9.46 -6.29 -2.02
CA ILE A 63 -9.66 -4.96 -2.60
C ILE A 63 -11.09 -4.43 -2.39
N PRO A 64 -12.17 -5.20 -2.64
CA PRO A 64 -13.53 -4.68 -2.45
C PRO A 64 -13.87 -4.32 -1.00
N SER A 65 -13.14 -4.85 -0.03
CA SER A 65 -13.38 -4.59 1.38
C SER A 65 -12.49 -3.50 1.98
N LEU A 66 -11.65 -2.85 1.16
CA LEU A 66 -10.79 -1.79 1.64
C LEU A 66 -11.60 -0.56 2.07
N PRO A 67 -11.07 0.24 3.03
CA PRO A 67 -11.70 1.51 3.39
C PRO A 67 -11.88 2.42 2.17
N ALA A 68 -12.94 3.23 2.21
CA ALA A 68 -13.30 4.10 1.09
C ALA A 68 -12.16 4.95 0.53
N PRO A 69 -11.29 5.56 1.35
CA PRO A 69 -10.18 6.35 0.82
C PRO A 69 -9.25 5.59 -0.13
N PHE A 70 -9.11 4.29 0.07
CA PHE A 70 -8.26 3.45 -0.77
C PHE A 70 -8.97 2.92 -2.01
N ARG A 71 -10.27 3.14 -2.11
CA ARG A 71 -11.08 2.78 -3.27
C ARG A 71 -11.55 3.99 -4.06
N ALA A 72 -11.08 5.19 -3.69
CA ALA A 72 -11.46 6.42 -4.35
C ALA A 72 -11.00 6.41 -5.80
N GLU A 73 -11.71 7.17 -6.62
CA GLU A 73 -11.38 7.32 -8.04
C GLU A 73 -9.92 7.79 -8.19
N GLY A 74 -9.22 7.17 -9.12
CA GLY A 74 -7.82 7.47 -9.34
C GLY A 74 -6.85 6.65 -8.50
N ASN A 75 -7.34 5.98 -7.46
CA ASN A 75 -6.52 5.11 -6.64
C ASN A 75 -6.78 3.64 -7.03
N ARG A 76 -5.71 2.93 -7.35
CA ARG A 76 -5.81 1.54 -7.80
C ARG A 76 -4.95 0.61 -6.95
N PRO A 77 -5.54 -0.02 -5.93
CA PRO A 77 -4.80 -1.01 -5.15
C PRO A 77 -4.26 -2.10 -6.06
N ARG A 78 -3.03 -2.53 -5.77
CA ARG A 78 -2.35 -3.50 -6.61
C ARG A 78 -1.54 -4.48 -5.76
N ALA A 79 -1.58 -5.76 -6.13
CA ALA A 79 -0.80 -6.79 -5.46
C ALA A 79 0.63 -6.80 -5.97
N PHE A 80 1.57 -6.97 -5.04
CA PHE A 80 2.99 -7.11 -5.32
C PHE A 80 3.56 -8.26 -4.51
N ARG A 81 4.53 -8.95 -5.06
CA ARG A 81 5.38 -9.80 -4.23
C ARG A 81 6.27 -8.88 -3.39
N VAL A 82 6.43 -9.24 -2.12
CA VAL A 82 7.19 -8.39 -1.19
C VAL A 82 8.62 -8.14 -1.68
N ASP A 83 9.24 -9.14 -2.28
CA ASP A 83 10.61 -9.03 -2.80
C ASP A 83 10.71 -8.27 -4.13
N GLU A 84 9.58 -7.89 -4.72
CA GLU A 84 9.52 -7.14 -5.98
C GLU A 84 9.00 -5.72 -5.81
N ILE A 85 8.84 -5.26 -4.58
CA ILE A 85 8.39 -3.89 -4.31
C ILE A 85 9.43 -2.91 -4.84
N PRO A 86 9.01 -1.93 -5.70
CA PRO A 86 9.93 -0.91 -6.23
C PRO A 86 10.50 -0.02 -5.12
N GLY A 87 11.68 0.51 -5.36
CA GLY A 87 12.34 1.42 -4.43
C GLY A 87 13.60 0.86 -3.79
#